data_164801622c6119780e97a8d72c2cac81
#
_entry.id   164801622c6119780e97a8d72c2cac81
#
_cell.length_a   1.000
_cell.length_b   1.000
_cell.length_c   1.000
_cell.angle_alpha   90.00
_cell.angle_beta   90.00
_cell.angle_gamma   90.00
#
_symmetry.space_group_name_H-M   'P 1'
#
loop_
_entity.id
_entity.type
_entity.pdbx_description
1 polymer ?
#
loop_
_entity_poly.entity_id
_entity_poly.type
_entity_poly.pdbx_seq_one_letter_code
_entity_poly.pdbx_strand_id
1 'polypeptide(L)'
;MTGNVTGGMTVVRISDDALALACGADEVAEAFVAAGCTVERVSSWGMHWLEPLAEIDGQGFGPLEPGDVSAVLAGTSPKAIGAIEAHPFIARQQRFTFARAGKTRPLSLEDYAEYGGWQGLAKAREVGPEATIAQVTESGLRGRGGA
;
A
#
# COMPACT_ATOMS: atom_id res chain seq x y z
N MET A 1 -0.07 24.16 23.97
CA MET A 1 0.36 22.82 24.39
C MET A 1 1.36 22.33 23.38
N THR A 2 2.62 22.29 23.75
CA THR A 2 3.77 21.96 22.89
C THR A 2 3.78 20.48 22.63
N GLY A 3 3.44 20.09 21.41
CA GLY A 3 3.59 18.71 20.94
C GLY A 3 5.08 18.34 20.89
N ASN A 4 5.40 17.25 21.53
CA ASN A 4 6.74 16.69 21.66
C ASN A 4 7.19 16.19 20.28
N VAL A 5 8.05 16.93 19.60
CA VAL A 5 8.71 16.48 18.36
C VAL A 5 9.83 15.54 18.78
N THR A 6 9.52 14.27 18.95
CA THR A 6 10.55 13.22 18.91
C THR A 6 11.12 13.19 17.51
N GLY A 7 12.42 13.45 17.35
CA GLY A 7 13.12 13.59 16.06
C GLY A 7 13.25 12.28 15.27
N GLY A 8 12.14 11.66 14.92
CA GLY A 8 12.05 10.60 13.92
C GLY A 8 11.89 11.22 12.54
N MET A 9 12.58 10.71 11.52
CA MET A 9 12.36 11.11 10.13
C MET A 9 10.91 10.75 9.73
N THR A 10 10.21 11.69 9.08
CA THR A 10 8.86 11.44 8.55
C THR A 10 8.93 10.32 7.50
N VAL A 11 8.15 9.27 7.71
CA VAL A 11 8.03 8.17 6.75
C VAL A 11 6.84 8.46 5.84
N VAL A 12 7.07 8.40 4.54
CA VAL A 12 6.07 8.61 3.50
C VAL A 12 5.95 7.35 2.68
N ARG A 13 4.75 6.79 2.58
CA ARG A 13 4.45 5.65 1.71
C ARG A 13 3.87 6.11 0.40
N ILE A 14 4.43 5.65 -0.71
CA ILE A 14 3.99 5.99 -2.07
C ILE A 14 3.98 4.71 -2.91
N SER A 15 2.90 4.51 -3.67
CA SER A 15 2.80 3.39 -4.61
C SER A 15 3.88 3.44 -5.70
N ASP A 16 4.39 2.26 -6.09
CA ASP A 16 5.30 2.07 -7.21
C ASP A 16 4.74 1.11 -8.29
N ASP A 17 3.43 0.93 -8.32
CA ASP A 17 2.82 0.19 -9.41
C ASP A 17 2.88 0.97 -10.74
N ALA A 18 2.63 0.26 -11.85
CA ALA A 18 2.78 0.84 -13.18
C ALA A 18 1.93 2.09 -13.41
N LEU A 19 0.76 2.20 -12.79
CA LEU A 19 -0.10 3.37 -12.92
C LEU A 19 0.45 4.55 -12.11
N ALA A 20 0.84 4.32 -10.87
CA ALA A 20 1.42 5.37 -10.03
C ALA A 20 2.69 5.95 -10.66
N LEU A 21 3.57 5.08 -11.19
CA LEU A 21 4.76 5.50 -11.93
C LEU A 21 4.41 6.33 -13.17
N ALA A 22 3.42 5.89 -13.95
CA ALA A 22 2.96 6.63 -15.12
C ALA A 22 2.33 8.00 -14.78
N CYS A 23 1.86 8.17 -13.54
CA CYS A 23 1.31 9.42 -13.02
C CYS A 23 2.37 10.33 -12.35
N GLY A 24 3.64 9.91 -12.28
CA GLY A 24 4.72 10.72 -11.70
C GLY A 24 5.04 10.42 -10.24
N ALA A 25 4.79 9.18 -9.78
CA ALA A 25 5.06 8.81 -8.39
C ALA A 25 6.55 8.85 -8.04
N ASP A 26 7.46 8.65 -9.01
CA ASP A 26 8.89 8.72 -8.76
C ASP A 26 9.33 10.17 -8.49
N GLU A 27 8.85 11.11 -9.25
CA GLU A 27 9.16 12.54 -9.09
C GLU A 27 8.62 13.07 -7.74
N VAL A 28 7.45 12.62 -7.33
CA VAL A 28 6.88 12.95 -6.01
C VAL A 28 7.71 12.32 -4.89
N ALA A 29 8.12 11.06 -5.04
CA ALA A 29 8.98 10.37 -4.07
C ALA A 29 10.33 11.07 -3.91
N GLU A 30 10.98 11.45 -5.02
CA GLU A 30 12.23 12.22 -5.02
C GLU A 30 12.08 13.58 -4.32
N ALA A 31 10.96 14.26 -4.53
CA ALA A 31 10.69 15.52 -3.84
C ALA A 31 10.53 15.35 -2.32
N PHE A 32 9.91 14.28 -1.84
CA PHE A 32 9.87 13.96 -0.41
C PHE A 32 11.25 13.62 0.15
N VAL A 33 12.05 12.85 -0.57
CA VAL A 33 13.44 12.55 -0.18
C VAL A 33 14.26 13.84 -0.08
N ALA A 34 14.15 14.73 -1.08
CA ALA A 34 14.82 16.02 -1.07
C ALA A 34 14.38 16.92 0.10
N ALA A 35 13.15 16.76 0.58
CA ALA A 35 12.62 17.43 1.76
C ALA A 35 13.03 16.77 3.11
N GLY A 36 13.84 15.71 3.08
CA GLY A 36 14.38 15.02 4.27
C GLY A 36 13.47 13.93 4.83
N CYS A 37 12.50 13.45 4.05
CA CYS A 37 11.65 12.32 4.44
C CYS A 37 12.29 10.97 4.07
N THR A 38 11.89 9.91 4.77
CA THR A 38 12.11 8.53 4.34
C THR A 38 10.93 8.11 3.48
N VAL A 39 11.18 7.65 2.26
CA VAL A 39 10.15 7.14 1.38
C VAL A 39 10.15 5.61 1.36
N GLU A 40 9.02 5.01 1.67
CA GLU A 40 8.74 3.59 1.50
C GLU A 40 7.87 3.38 0.27
N ARG A 41 8.31 2.52 -0.64
CA ARG A 41 7.50 2.14 -1.81
C ARG A 41 6.59 0.99 -1.43
N VAL A 42 5.29 1.14 -1.74
CA VAL A 42 4.25 0.18 -1.38
C VAL A 42 3.40 -0.16 -2.61
N SER A 43 2.61 -1.22 -2.51
CA SER A 43 1.57 -1.52 -3.50
C SER A 43 0.44 -0.48 -3.42
N SER A 44 -0.23 -0.22 -4.55
CA SER A 44 -1.35 0.73 -4.59
C SER A 44 -2.48 0.36 -3.63
N TRP A 45 -3.12 1.38 -3.07
CA TRP A 45 -4.39 1.24 -2.32
C TRP A 45 -5.59 0.96 -3.23
N GLY A 46 -5.41 1.05 -4.56
CA GLY A 46 -6.47 0.88 -5.55
C GLY A 46 -7.31 2.13 -5.81
N MET A 47 -6.95 3.27 -5.23
CA MET A 47 -7.58 4.57 -5.49
C MET A 47 -6.90 5.28 -6.66
N HIS A 48 -6.99 4.70 -7.84
CA HIS A 48 -6.23 5.08 -9.03
C HIS A 48 -6.42 6.52 -9.47
N TRP A 49 -7.58 7.13 -9.17
CA TRP A 49 -7.86 8.55 -9.47
C TRP A 49 -7.15 9.54 -8.55
N LEU A 50 -6.47 9.04 -7.52
CA LEU A 50 -5.69 9.83 -6.57
C LEU A 50 -4.18 9.62 -6.74
N GLU A 51 -3.75 8.87 -7.76
CA GLU A 51 -2.32 8.66 -8.00
C GLU A 51 -1.68 9.90 -8.66
N PRO A 52 -0.47 10.28 -8.26
CA PRO A 52 0.33 9.72 -7.16
C PRO A 52 -0.30 9.98 -5.79
N LEU A 53 -0.53 8.90 -5.05
CA LEU A 53 -1.07 8.94 -3.69
C LEU A 53 0.05 8.69 -2.67
N ALA A 54 0.21 9.61 -1.73
CA ALA A 54 1.10 9.45 -0.60
C ALA A 54 0.32 9.21 0.70
N GLU A 55 0.90 8.44 1.61
CA GLU A 55 0.41 8.23 2.96
C GLU A 55 1.48 8.66 3.97
N ILE A 56 1.06 9.43 4.98
CA ILE A 56 1.87 9.84 6.13
C ILE A 56 1.03 9.63 7.39
N ASP A 57 1.48 8.77 8.29
CA ASP A 57 0.79 8.48 9.56
C ASP A 57 -0.70 8.11 9.39
N GLY A 58 -1.00 7.33 8.35
CA GLY A 58 -2.37 6.91 8.02
C GLY A 58 -3.19 7.94 7.24
N GLN A 59 -2.68 9.16 7.06
CA GLN A 59 -3.36 10.23 6.30
C GLN A 59 -2.93 10.19 4.83
N GLY A 60 -3.90 10.21 3.93
CA GLY A 60 -3.67 10.20 2.49
C GLY A 60 -3.64 11.60 1.88
N PHE A 61 -2.83 11.75 0.84
CA PHE A 61 -2.67 12.98 0.06
C PHE A 61 -2.59 12.64 -1.42
N GLY A 62 -3.50 13.15 -2.24
CA GLY A 62 -3.48 12.87 -3.68
C GLY A 62 -4.59 13.55 -4.48
N PRO A 63 -4.43 13.64 -5.80
CA PRO A 63 -3.22 13.32 -6.57
C PRO A 63 -2.13 14.39 -6.36
N LEU A 64 -0.90 13.96 -6.15
CA LEU A 64 0.22 14.86 -5.85
C LEU A 64 1.07 15.18 -7.09
N GLU A 65 1.68 16.36 -7.05
CA GLU A 65 2.80 16.78 -7.89
C GLU A 65 3.99 17.13 -6.97
N PRO A 66 5.24 17.12 -7.47
CA PRO A 66 6.41 17.46 -6.64
C PRO A 66 6.28 18.79 -5.89
N GLY A 67 5.61 19.79 -6.49
CA GLY A 67 5.37 21.10 -5.88
C GLY A 67 4.45 21.11 -4.65
N ASP A 68 3.68 20.02 -4.43
CA ASP A 68 2.75 19.91 -3.30
C ASP A 68 3.43 19.51 -1.99
N VAL A 69 4.64 18.93 -2.07
CA VAL A 69 5.34 18.32 -0.92
C VAL A 69 5.48 19.28 0.25
N SER A 70 5.83 20.55 0.00
CA SER A 70 5.96 21.53 1.06
C SER A 70 4.64 21.79 1.81
N ALA A 71 3.52 21.87 1.10
CA ALA A 71 2.21 22.06 1.70
C ALA A 71 1.73 20.80 2.45
N VAL A 72 2.05 19.61 1.95
CA VAL A 72 1.78 18.34 2.63
C VAL A 72 2.50 18.31 3.98
N LEU A 73 3.81 18.56 3.99
CA LEU A 73 4.63 18.53 5.22
C LEU A 73 4.26 19.64 6.20
N ALA A 74 3.77 20.76 5.70
CA ALA A 74 3.26 21.85 6.54
C ALA A 74 1.83 21.58 7.08
N GLY A 75 1.17 20.51 6.67
CA GLY A 75 -0.21 20.19 7.06
C GLY A 75 -1.27 21.14 6.46
N THR A 76 -0.94 21.82 5.38
CA THR A 76 -1.81 22.83 4.73
C THR A 76 -2.27 22.42 3.33
N SER A 77 -1.96 21.19 2.91
CA SER A 77 -2.29 20.72 1.57
C SER A 77 -3.81 20.60 1.34
N PRO A 78 -4.34 21.22 0.27
CA PRO A 78 -5.74 21.03 -0.12
C PRO A 78 -6.01 19.64 -0.69
N LYS A 79 -4.95 18.85 -0.95
CA LYS A 79 -5.02 17.49 -1.49
C LYS A 79 -5.11 16.41 -0.39
N ALA A 80 -5.28 16.80 0.88
CA ALA A 80 -5.52 15.87 1.98
C ALA A 80 -6.89 15.20 1.83
N ILE A 81 -6.91 13.87 1.88
CA ILE A 81 -8.12 13.06 1.76
C ILE A 81 -8.57 12.45 3.09
N GLY A 82 -7.86 12.77 4.18
CA GLY A 82 -8.08 12.19 5.50
C GLY A 82 -7.47 10.79 5.65
N ALA A 83 -7.90 10.06 6.66
CA ALA A 83 -7.40 8.71 6.90
C ALA A 83 -7.77 7.76 5.76
N ILE A 84 -6.77 7.12 5.17
CA ILE A 84 -6.97 6.21 4.02
C ILE A 84 -7.96 5.09 4.35
N GLU A 85 -7.83 4.46 5.50
CA GLU A 85 -8.70 3.34 5.90
C GLU A 85 -10.17 3.80 6.15
N ALA A 86 -10.38 5.08 6.47
CA ALA A 86 -11.71 5.65 6.63
C ALA A 86 -12.31 6.19 5.32
N HIS A 87 -11.52 6.29 4.25
CA HIS A 87 -12.01 6.74 2.96
C HIS A 87 -13.17 5.85 2.48
N PRO A 88 -14.32 6.41 2.02
CA PRO A 88 -15.52 5.62 1.71
C PRO A 88 -15.31 4.49 0.71
N PHE A 89 -14.38 4.64 -0.23
CA PHE A 89 -14.01 3.60 -1.18
C PHE A 89 -13.33 2.41 -0.48
N ILE A 90 -12.45 2.66 0.47
CA ILE A 90 -11.71 1.64 1.21
C ILE A 90 -12.61 1.01 2.30
N ALA A 91 -13.28 1.84 3.10
CA ALA A 91 -14.08 1.40 4.25
C ALA A 91 -15.26 0.46 3.87
N ARG A 92 -15.75 0.54 2.63
CA ARG A 92 -16.83 -0.36 2.14
C ARG A 92 -16.33 -1.71 1.65
N GLN A 93 -15.01 -1.91 1.50
CA GLN A 93 -14.45 -3.13 0.94
C GLN A 93 -14.22 -4.18 2.03
N GLN A 94 -14.61 -5.41 1.74
CA GLN A 94 -14.12 -6.58 2.45
C GLN A 94 -12.94 -7.15 1.67
N ARG A 95 -11.73 -6.75 2.03
CA ARG A 95 -10.51 -7.13 1.33
C ARG A 95 -9.97 -8.44 1.86
N PHE A 96 -10.05 -9.48 1.07
CA PHE A 96 -9.39 -10.77 1.32
C PHE A 96 -8.14 -10.90 0.44
N THR A 97 -8.30 -10.95 -0.89
CA THR A 97 -7.18 -11.05 -1.82
C THR A 97 -6.26 -9.83 -1.78
N PHE A 98 -6.84 -8.64 -1.60
CA PHE A 98 -6.12 -7.36 -1.53
C PHE A 98 -5.91 -6.86 -0.09
N ALA A 99 -5.89 -7.75 0.91
CA ALA A 99 -5.70 -7.36 2.32
C ALA A 99 -4.39 -6.64 2.60
N ARG A 100 -3.38 -6.84 1.73
CA ARG A 100 -2.04 -6.23 1.83
C ARG A 100 -1.86 -4.97 0.97
N ALA A 101 -2.88 -4.59 0.19
CA ALA A 101 -2.81 -3.40 -0.67
C ALA A 101 -2.49 -2.15 0.17
N GLY A 102 -1.50 -1.38 -0.26
CA GLY A 102 -1.00 -0.21 0.46
C GLY A 102 -0.12 -0.51 1.69
N LYS A 103 0.17 -1.78 1.99
CA LYS A 103 0.89 -2.18 3.22
C LYS A 103 2.24 -2.82 2.94
N THR A 104 2.38 -3.52 1.83
CA THR A 104 3.60 -4.27 1.51
C THR A 104 4.33 -3.64 0.36
N ARG A 105 5.65 -3.70 0.40
CA ARG A 105 6.49 -3.34 -0.74
C ARG A 105 6.34 -4.41 -1.84
N PRO A 106 6.11 -4.04 -3.09
CA PRO A 106 6.16 -4.96 -4.21
C PRO A 106 7.52 -5.69 -4.24
N LEU A 107 7.52 -6.96 -4.57
CA LEU A 107 8.70 -7.81 -4.66
C LEU A 107 9.49 -8.04 -3.34
N SER A 108 9.03 -7.55 -2.19
CA SER A 108 9.65 -7.84 -0.90
C SER A 108 9.22 -9.22 -0.38
N LEU A 109 10.15 -10.18 -0.35
CA LEU A 109 9.92 -11.49 0.27
C LEU A 109 9.80 -11.40 1.80
N GLU A 110 10.42 -10.38 2.40
CA GLU A 110 10.32 -10.10 3.83
C GLU A 110 8.91 -9.68 4.21
N ASP A 111 8.35 -8.68 3.52
CA ASP A 111 6.96 -8.24 3.73
C ASP A 111 5.99 -9.39 3.42
N TYR A 112 6.25 -10.17 2.36
CA TYR A 112 5.44 -11.34 2.04
C TYR A 112 5.42 -12.36 3.17
N ALA A 113 6.56 -12.62 3.80
CA ALA A 113 6.68 -13.53 4.95
C ALA A 113 5.98 -12.96 6.20
N GLU A 114 6.20 -11.68 6.52
CA GLU A 114 5.61 -10.99 7.66
C GLU A 114 4.07 -11.04 7.63
N TYR A 115 3.49 -10.86 6.44
CA TYR A 115 2.04 -10.93 6.24
C TYR A 115 1.53 -12.36 5.96
N GLY A 116 2.27 -13.38 6.37
CA GLY A 116 1.84 -14.79 6.32
C GLY A 116 1.87 -15.44 4.94
N GLY A 117 2.65 -14.91 4.02
CA GLY A 117 2.70 -15.36 2.62
C GLY A 117 3.09 -16.82 2.40
N TRP A 118 3.93 -17.39 3.27
CA TRP A 118 4.41 -18.77 3.13
C TRP A 118 3.56 -19.82 3.87
N GLN A 119 2.53 -19.41 4.63
CA GLN A 119 1.73 -20.31 5.45
C GLN A 119 1.03 -21.39 4.62
N GLY A 120 0.47 -21.02 3.46
CA GLY A 120 -0.18 -21.97 2.56
C GLY A 120 0.79 -23.04 2.02
N LEU A 121 2.00 -22.63 1.65
CA LEU A 121 3.05 -23.58 1.21
C LEU A 121 3.47 -24.51 2.35
N ALA A 122 3.68 -23.97 3.55
CA ALA A 122 4.03 -24.79 4.72
C ALA A 122 2.93 -25.82 5.01
N LYS A 123 1.67 -25.40 4.98
CA LYS A 123 0.51 -26.30 5.18
C LYS A 123 0.41 -27.37 4.08
N ALA A 124 0.59 -27.00 2.82
CA ALA A 124 0.56 -27.95 1.71
C ALA A 124 1.67 -29.02 1.83
N ARG A 125 2.86 -28.64 2.30
CA ARG A 125 3.96 -29.60 2.57
C ARG A 125 3.65 -30.53 3.75
N GLU A 126 2.97 -30.01 4.77
CA GLU A 126 2.56 -30.80 5.95
C GLU A 126 1.52 -31.88 5.59
N VAL A 127 0.47 -31.49 4.86
CA VAL A 127 -0.67 -32.39 4.56
C VAL A 127 -0.43 -33.29 3.35
N GLY A 128 0.52 -32.95 2.49
CA GLY A 128 0.85 -33.68 1.28
C GLY A 128 -0.01 -33.32 0.06
N PRO A 129 0.37 -33.82 -1.12
CA PRO A 129 -0.23 -33.39 -2.39
C PRO A 129 -1.70 -33.81 -2.52
N GLU A 130 -2.06 -35.04 -2.14
CA GLU A 130 -3.42 -35.54 -2.28
C GLU A 130 -4.41 -34.77 -1.43
N ALA A 131 -4.06 -34.51 -0.14
CA ALA A 131 -4.92 -33.71 0.74
C ALA A 131 -5.00 -32.24 0.28
N THR A 132 -3.93 -31.70 -0.27
CA THR A 132 -3.93 -30.34 -0.84
C THR A 132 -4.89 -30.25 -2.03
N ILE A 133 -4.84 -31.22 -2.96
CA ILE A 133 -5.76 -31.29 -4.11
C ILE A 133 -7.21 -31.43 -3.64
N ALA A 134 -7.46 -32.30 -2.67
CA ALA A 134 -8.80 -32.48 -2.10
C ALA A 134 -9.35 -31.19 -1.51
N GLN A 135 -8.58 -30.46 -0.71
CA GLN A 135 -8.98 -29.18 -0.12
C GLN A 135 -9.28 -28.11 -1.18
N VAL A 136 -8.44 -27.99 -2.22
CA VAL A 136 -8.67 -27.04 -3.32
C VAL A 136 -9.95 -27.41 -4.09
N THR A 137 -10.19 -28.70 -4.33
CA THR A 137 -11.39 -29.18 -5.01
C THR A 137 -12.65 -28.89 -4.18
N GLU A 138 -12.63 -29.20 -2.88
CA GLU A 138 -13.74 -28.97 -1.96
C GLU A 138 -14.07 -27.47 -1.81
N SER A 139 -13.04 -26.61 -1.81
CA SER A 139 -13.24 -25.15 -1.72
C SER A 139 -14.00 -24.55 -2.90
N GLY A 140 -14.11 -25.26 -4.01
CA GLY A 140 -14.74 -24.78 -5.24
C GLY A 140 -14.00 -23.59 -5.89
N LEU A 141 -12.74 -23.35 -5.51
CA LEU A 141 -11.92 -22.27 -6.06
C LEU A 141 -11.78 -22.44 -7.58
N ARG A 142 -12.09 -21.38 -8.31
CA ARG A 142 -12.02 -21.35 -9.78
C ARG A 142 -11.25 -20.13 -10.25
N GLY A 143 -10.62 -20.24 -11.41
CA GLY A 143 -10.07 -19.11 -12.13
C GLY A 143 -11.14 -18.05 -12.40
N ARG A 144 -10.74 -16.78 -12.38
CA ARG A 144 -11.62 -15.62 -12.66
C ARG A 144 -11.09 -14.81 -13.85
N GLY A 145 -10.15 -15.35 -14.60
CA GLY A 145 -9.48 -14.70 -15.73
C GLY A 145 -10.24 -14.77 -17.06
N GLY A 146 -11.49 -15.15 -17.09
CA GLY A 146 -12.32 -15.15 -18.28
C GLY A 146 -12.06 -16.32 -19.27
N ALA A 147 -11.46 -17.40 -18.81
CA ALA A 147 -11.39 -18.65 -19.57
C ALA A 147 -12.60 -19.53 -19.36
#